data_d900e39ca36189d75f5bdb919e38cdfd
#
_entry.id   d900e39ca36189d75f5bdb919e38cdfd
#
_cell.length_a   1.000
_cell.length_b   1.000
_cell.length_c   1.000
_cell.angle_alpha   90.00
_cell.angle_beta   90.00
_cell.angle_gamma   90.00
#
_symmetry.space_group_name_H-M   'P 1'
#
loop_
_entity.id
_entity.type
_entity.pdbx_description
1 polymer ?
#
loop_
_entity_poly.entity_id
_entity_poly.type
_entity_poly.pdbx_seq_one_letter_code
_entity_poly.pdbx_strand_id
1 'polypeptide(L)'
;SLDQIKFNIKHYRAMFIRRDFSKNGFVSRHIEQDLGCVEVVPVDASKCCALPAHCTVYRTCKPIPKTIRFNFQEAISYVGDVTGYGTIPMVNSNTIQWLPYDKYTKDKMKSYMIDDFLYIYNAEGLEVVNIRGVFEDPEHVSEFDDCDGDGCYDEDVHEFPISMDMLSLINQGILAGELALLSGSFSDTQNDRQQDPQTIKGAAKQ
;
A
#
# COMPACT_ATOMS: atom_id res chain seq x y z
N SER A 1 -6.45 19.26 -14.98
CA SER A 1 -7.45 19.48 -13.92
C SER A 1 -6.81 19.27 -12.56
N LEU A 2 -7.44 19.75 -11.50
CA LEU A 2 -6.96 19.57 -10.12
C LEU A 2 -6.85 18.09 -9.79
N ASP A 3 -7.82 17.29 -10.18
CA ASP A 3 -7.84 15.84 -9.95
C ASP A 3 -6.63 15.12 -10.58
N GLN A 4 -6.21 15.59 -11.76
CA GLN A 4 -5.02 15.03 -12.42
C GLN A 4 -3.76 15.36 -11.63
N ILE A 5 -3.67 16.55 -11.05
CA ILE A 5 -2.53 16.94 -10.20
C ILE A 5 -2.54 16.09 -8.93
N LYS A 6 -3.67 15.97 -8.24
CA LYS A 6 -3.82 15.09 -7.07
C LYS A 6 -3.42 13.65 -7.39
N PHE A 7 -3.90 13.09 -8.50
CA PHE A 7 -3.53 11.75 -8.95
C PHE A 7 -2.01 11.62 -9.16
N ASN A 8 -1.39 12.58 -9.84
CA ASN A 8 0.05 12.57 -10.08
C ASN A 8 0.85 12.66 -8.77
N ILE A 9 0.42 13.48 -7.82
CA ILE A 9 1.05 13.59 -6.50
C ILE A 9 1.03 12.23 -5.79
N LYS A 10 -0.15 11.58 -5.71
CA LYS A 10 -0.32 10.26 -5.09
C LYS A 10 0.56 9.19 -5.78
N HIS A 11 0.57 9.19 -7.11
CA HIS A 11 1.36 8.25 -7.90
C HIS A 11 2.86 8.40 -7.67
N TYR A 12 3.39 9.64 -7.79
CA TYR A 12 4.81 9.90 -7.55
C TYR A 12 5.19 9.63 -6.09
N ARG A 13 4.33 9.98 -5.12
CA ARG A 13 4.53 9.64 -3.72
C ARG A 13 4.75 8.13 -3.55
N ALA A 14 3.84 7.31 -4.02
CA ALA A 14 3.94 5.85 -3.92
C ALA A 14 5.21 5.31 -4.58
N MET A 15 5.57 5.84 -5.75
CA MET A 15 6.78 5.46 -6.47
C MET A 15 8.06 5.80 -5.69
N PHE A 16 8.15 7.01 -5.14
CA PHE A 16 9.33 7.46 -4.39
C PHE A 16 9.47 6.72 -3.05
N ILE A 17 8.38 6.50 -2.32
CA ILE A 17 8.39 5.70 -1.08
C ILE A 17 8.90 4.29 -1.37
N ARG A 18 8.41 3.64 -2.43
CA ARG A 18 8.88 2.31 -2.84
C ARG A 18 10.36 2.31 -3.19
N ARG A 19 10.83 3.33 -3.91
CA ARG A 19 12.25 3.48 -4.27
C ARG A 19 13.12 3.72 -3.05
N ASP A 20 12.67 4.56 -2.12
CA ASP A 20 13.41 4.88 -0.91
C ASP A 20 13.51 3.65 0.02
N PHE A 21 12.42 2.94 0.21
CA PHE A 21 12.42 1.67 0.94
C PHE A 21 13.38 0.64 0.32
N SER A 22 13.40 0.54 -1.02
CA SER A 22 14.30 -0.40 -1.71
C SER A 22 15.78 -0.07 -1.51
N LYS A 23 16.11 1.19 -1.23
CA LYS A 23 17.48 1.63 -0.97
C LYS A 23 17.87 1.53 0.51
N ASN A 24 16.99 1.98 1.39
CA ASN A 24 17.28 2.22 2.79
C ASN A 24 16.74 1.11 3.70
N GLY A 25 15.78 0.33 3.24
CA GLY A 25 15.18 -0.78 4.00
C GLY A 25 14.21 -0.36 5.10
N PHE A 26 13.91 0.93 5.23
CA PHE A 26 12.95 1.47 6.20
C PHE A 26 12.15 2.63 5.60
N VAL A 27 11.00 2.91 6.21
CA VAL A 27 10.14 4.05 5.89
C VAL A 27 10.16 5.02 7.06
N SER A 28 10.18 6.32 6.75
CA SER A 28 10.11 7.35 7.79
C SER A 28 8.74 7.29 8.48
N ARG A 29 8.73 7.41 9.81
CA ARG A 29 7.49 7.44 10.61
C ARG A 29 6.53 8.57 10.23
N HIS A 30 7.04 9.65 9.67
CA HIS A 30 6.21 10.78 9.21
C HIS A 30 5.35 10.45 7.99
N ILE A 31 5.62 9.33 7.31
CA ILE A 31 4.87 8.86 6.13
C ILE A 31 3.82 7.81 6.54
N GLU A 32 3.98 7.21 7.72
CA GLU A 32 3.05 6.22 8.24
C GLU A 32 1.76 6.91 8.71
N GLN A 33 0.65 6.24 8.44
CA GLN A 33 -0.68 6.63 8.89
C GLN A 33 -1.25 5.57 9.81
N ASP A 34 -2.07 5.99 10.73
CA ASP A 34 -2.72 5.16 11.74
C ASP A 34 -4.21 5.02 11.41
N LEU A 35 -4.74 3.81 11.40
CA LEU A 35 -6.16 3.55 11.19
C LEU A 35 -6.98 3.56 12.48
N GLY A 36 -6.36 3.88 13.61
CA GLY A 36 -7.05 4.02 14.89
C GLY A 36 -7.70 2.73 15.38
N CYS A 37 -8.99 2.76 15.58
CA CYS A 37 -9.78 1.64 16.12
C CYS A 37 -10.47 0.85 15.02
N VAL A 38 -9.78 -0.14 14.47
CA VAL A 38 -10.34 -1.01 13.44
C VAL A 38 -11.06 -2.19 14.08
N GLU A 39 -12.37 -2.27 13.86
CA GLU A 39 -13.20 -3.37 14.35
C GLU A 39 -12.85 -4.68 13.67
N VAL A 40 -12.77 -5.75 14.46
CA VAL A 40 -12.53 -7.11 13.98
C VAL A 40 -13.69 -8.04 14.35
N VAL A 41 -14.07 -8.89 13.41
CA VAL A 41 -15.21 -9.80 13.54
C VAL A 41 -14.75 -11.25 13.36
N PRO A 42 -15.35 -12.21 14.08
CA PRO A 42 -15.01 -13.61 13.92
C PRO A 42 -15.38 -14.10 12.52
N VAL A 43 -14.48 -14.84 11.89
CA VAL A 43 -14.72 -15.50 10.61
C VAL A 43 -15.32 -16.86 10.88
N ASP A 44 -16.46 -17.14 10.25
CA ASP A 44 -17.07 -18.45 10.30
C ASP A 44 -16.20 -19.46 9.52
N ALA A 45 -15.55 -20.36 10.25
CA ALA A 45 -14.66 -21.36 9.69
C ALA A 45 -15.37 -22.28 8.67
N SER A 46 -16.70 -22.41 8.76
CA SER A 46 -17.51 -23.20 7.81
C SER A 46 -17.54 -22.57 6.40
N LYS A 47 -17.30 -21.26 6.31
CA LYS A 47 -17.25 -20.51 5.05
C LYS A 47 -15.84 -20.42 4.46
N CYS A 48 -14.82 -20.82 5.20
CA CYS A 48 -13.42 -20.70 4.82
C CYS A 48 -12.79 -22.09 4.73
N CYS A 49 -12.87 -22.71 3.55
CA CYS A 49 -12.46 -24.10 3.29
C CYS A 49 -11.00 -24.46 3.62
N ALA A 50 -10.16 -23.47 3.92
CA ALA A 50 -8.72 -23.65 4.12
C ALA A 50 -8.29 -23.60 5.60
N LEU A 51 -9.21 -23.35 6.55
CA LEU A 51 -8.85 -23.21 7.95
C LEU A 51 -9.10 -24.53 8.70
N PRO A 52 -8.16 -24.98 9.54
CA PRO A 52 -8.40 -26.10 10.45
C PRO A 52 -9.61 -25.82 11.36
N ALA A 53 -10.44 -26.82 11.61
CA ALA A 53 -11.69 -26.70 12.38
C ALA A 53 -11.55 -26.19 13.83
N HIS A 54 -10.32 -25.95 14.30
CA HIS A 54 -10.01 -25.54 15.67
C HIS A 54 -9.43 -24.12 15.77
N CYS A 55 -9.37 -23.38 14.65
CA CYS A 55 -8.76 -22.04 14.65
C CYS A 55 -9.82 -20.96 14.76
N THR A 56 -9.76 -20.16 15.80
CA THR A 56 -10.52 -18.93 15.89
C THR A 56 -9.79 -17.85 15.07
N VAL A 57 -10.37 -17.49 13.94
CA VAL A 57 -9.84 -16.47 13.05
C VAL A 57 -10.78 -15.29 13.05
N TYR A 58 -10.22 -14.11 13.24
CA TYR A 58 -10.93 -12.84 13.12
C TYR A 58 -10.44 -12.10 11.88
N ARG A 59 -11.25 -11.23 11.33
CA ARG A 59 -10.84 -10.32 10.26
C ARG A 59 -11.37 -8.92 10.51
N THR A 60 -10.78 -7.93 9.89
CA THR A 60 -11.31 -6.57 9.89
C THR A 60 -12.71 -6.54 9.28
N CYS A 61 -13.62 -5.77 9.87
CA CYS A 61 -14.99 -5.62 9.40
C CYS A 61 -15.02 -4.95 8.01
N LYS A 62 -14.18 -3.93 7.83
CA LYS A 62 -13.98 -3.22 6.56
C LYS A 62 -12.66 -3.66 5.89
N PRO A 63 -12.54 -3.61 4.55
CA PRO A 63 -11.25 -3.76 3.88
C PRO A 63 -10.34 -2.61 4.29
N ILE A 64 -9.06 -2.89 4.53
CA ILE A 64 -8.05 -1.87 4.82
C ILE A 64 -7.69 -1.14 3.52
N PRO A 65 -7.38 0.16 3.57
CA PRO A 65 -6.90 0.88 2.41
C PRO A 65 -5.67 0.18 1.82
N LYS A 66 -5.54 0.18 0.50
CA LYS A 66 -4.42 -0.47 -0.18
C LYS A 66 -3.10 0.07 0.32
N THR A 67 -2.24 -0.84 0.76
CA THR A 67 -0.90 -0.51 1.21
C THR A 67 0.10 -0.47 0.07
N ILE A 68 1.15 0.33 0.20
CA ILE A 68 2.28 0.27 -0.71
C ILE A 68 2.99 -1.08 -0.50
N ARG A 69 3.19 -1.85 -1.57
CA ARG A 69 3.87 -3.15 -1.49
C ARG A 69 5.38 -2.98 -1.61
N PHE A 70 6.10 -3.54 -0.65
CA PHE A 70 7.55 -3.61 -0.64
C PHE A 70 7.99 -5.05 -0.94
N ASN A 71 8.44 -5.30 -2.16
CA ASN A 71 8.78 -6.63 -2.66
C ASN A 71 7.59 -7.60 -2.54
N PHE A 72 7.51 -8.39 -1.47
CA PHE A 72 6.44 -9.36 -1.20
C PHE A 72 5.73 -9.10 0.12
N GLN A 73 5.95 -7.93 0.74
CA GLN A 73 5.34 -7.55 2.01
C GLN A 73 4.48 -6.31 1.85
N GLU A 74 3.37 -6.28 2.56
CA GLU A 74 2.54 -5.09 2.70
C GLU A 74 3.27 -4.07 3.60
N ALA A 75 3.11 -2.78 3.31
CA ALA A 75 3.72 -1.71 4.10
C ALA A 75 2.97 -1.45 5.41
N ILE A 76 2.71 -2.49 6.18
CA ILE A 76 2.14 -2.40 7.52
C ILE A 76 3.28 -2.54 8.51
N SER A 77 3.50 -1.51 9.31
CA SER A 77 4.56 -1.45 10.30
C SER A 77 4.10 -1.93 11.68
N TYR A 78 2.81 -1.82 11.98
CA TYR A 78 2.25 -2.21 13.26
C TYR A 78 0.84 -2.77 13.09
N VAL A 79 0.59 -3.86 13.77
CA VAL A 79 -0.74 -4.40 14.06
C VAL A 79 -0.74 -4.77 15.53
N GLY A 80 -1.71 -4.32 16.27
CA GLY A 80 -1.73 -4.65 17.69
C GLY A 80 -2.83 -3.96 18.47
N ASP A 81 -2.60 -3.87 19.77
CA ASP A 81 -3.50 -3.21 20.69
C ASP A 81 -3.51 -1.69 20.46
N VAL A 82 -4.64 -1.08 20.67
CA VAL A 82 -4.87 0.36 20.61
C VAL A 82 -3.91 1.15 21.51
N THR A 83 -3.51 0.58 22.64
CA THR A 83 -2.55 1.21 23.56
C THR A 83 -1.11 1.22 23.06
N GLY A 84 -0.80 0.46 22.02
CA GLY A 84 0.55 0.34 21.45
C GLY A 84 1.49 -0.62 22.21
N TYR A 85 1.03 -1.25 23.30
CA TYR A 85 1.87 -2.19 24.08
C TYR A 85 1.90 -3.60 23.51
N GLY A 86 0.80 -4.04 22.89
CA GLY A 86 0.70 -5.38 22.31
C GLY A 86 0.91 -5.37 20.81
N THR A 87 1.91 -6.08 20.31
CA THR A 87 2.13 -6.23 18.85
C THR A 87 1.72 -7.61 18.39
N ILE A 88 0.92 -7.68 17.34
CA ILE A 88 0.54 -8.91 16.65
C ILE A 88 1.42 -9.04 15.40
N PRO A 89 2.39 -9.97 15.39
CA PRO A 89 3.33 -10.06 14.27
C PRO A 89 2.63 -10.46 12.98
N MET A 90 2.96 -9.77 11.89
CA MET A 90 2.53 -10.13 10.56
C MET A 90 3.32 -11.33 10.02
N VAL A 91 2.59 -12.26 9.42
CA VAL A 91 3.14 -13.44 8.75
C VAL A 91 2.65 -13.50 7.31
N ASN A 92 3.38 -14.21 6.47
CA ASN A 92 2.94 -14.44 5.11
C ASN A 92 1.73 -15.39 5.11
N SER A 93 0.71 -15.09 4.30
CA SER A 93 -0.50 -15.91 4.17
C SER A 93 -0.19 -17.39 3.84
N ASN A 94 0.87 -17.66 3.09
CA ASN A 94 1.28 -19.02 2.76
C ASN A 94 1.81 -19.82 3.97
N THR A 95 2.19 -19.17 5.06
CA THR A 95 2.72 -19.83 6.25
C THR A 95 1.65 -20.19 7.28
N ILE A 96 0.42 -19.71 7.10
CA ILE A 96 -0.69 -19.89 8.07
C ILE A 96 -0.97 -21.35 8.33
N GLN A 97 -0.96 -22.17 7.30
CA GLN A 97 -1.22 -23.62 7.41
C GLN A 97 -0.25 -24.35 8.35
N TRP A 98 0.93 -23.76 8.62
CA TRP A 98 1.95 -24.34 9.47
C TRP A 98 1.89 -23.83 10.91
N LEU A 99 1.15 -22.75 11.19
CA LEU A 99 1.07 -22.15 12.53
C LEU A 99 0.58 -23.11 13.61
N PRO A 100 -0.41 -23.99 13.37
CA PRO A 100 -0.88 -24.96 14.37
C PRO A 100 0.19 -25.98 14.80
N TYR A 101 1.18 -26.19 13.94
CA TYR A 101 2.26 -27.16 14.18
C TYR A 101 3.50 -26.53 14.84
N ASP A 102 3.52 -25.22 15.03
CA ASP A 102 4.64 -24.53 15.68
C ASP A 102 4.61 -24.80 17.19
N LYS A 103 5.64 -25.44 17.69
CA LYS A 103 5.75 -25.87 19.09
C LYS A 103 5.67 -24.71 20.11
N TYR A 104 6.20 -23.54 19.74
CA TYR A 104 6.41 -22.43 20.68
C TYR A 104 5.48 -21.23 20.43
N THR A 105 4.91 -21.13 19.26
CA THR A 105 4.13 -19.94 18.86
C THR A 105 2.72 -20.26 18.36
N LYS A 106 2.30 -21.52 18.43
CA LYS A 106 0.98 -21.97 17.97
C LYS A 106 -0.19 -21.24 18.66
N ASP A 107 -0.02 -20.88 19.93
CA ASP A 107 -1.06 -20.23 20.74
C ASP A 107 -0.95 -18.68 20.73
N LYS A 108 0.03 -18.12 19.99
CA LYS A 108 0.19 -16.67 19.89
C LYS A 108 -0.66 -16.11 18.75
N MET A 109 -1.21 -14.92 18.97
CA MET A 109 -1.85 -14.15 17.90
C MET A 109 -0.86 -13.86 16.77
N LYS A 110 -1.33 -13.98 15.53
CA LYS A 110 -0.59 -13.62 14.32
C LYS A 110 -1.54 -13.03 13.30
N SER A 111 -1.06 -12.05 12.55
CA SER A 111 -1.84 -11.36 11.54
C SER A 111 -1.32 -11.65 10.14
N TYR A 112 -2.19 -11.57 9.15
CA TYR A 112 -1.87 -11.75 7.73
C TYR A 112 -2.92 -11.06 6.86
N MET A 113 -2.55 -10.73 5.64
CA MET A 113 -3.44 -10.07 4.69
C MET A 113 -3.92 -11.02 3.60
N ILE A 114 -5.23 -10.95 3.29
CA ILE A 114 -5.84 -11.57 2.11
C ILE A 114 -6.90 -10.60 1.57
N ASP A 115 -6.85 -10.28 0.29
CA ASP A 115 -7.85 -9.47 -0.43
C ASP A 115 -8.23 -8.17 0.29
N ASP A 116 -7.21 -7.41 0.71
CA ASP A 116 -7.32 -6.14 1.44
C ASP A 116 -7.96 -6.25 2.84
N PHE A 117 -8.16 -7.45 3.36
CA PHE A 117 -8.59 -7.66 4.76
C PHE A 117 -7.43 -8.16 5.60
N LEU A 118 -7.32 -7.62 6.82
CA LEU A 118 -6.42 -8.15 7.84
C LEU A 118 -7.11 -9.28 8.58
N TYR A 119 -6.49 -10.44 8.58
CA TYR A 119 -6.91 -11.61 9.34
C TYR A 119 -6.00 -11.79 10.55
N ILE A 120 -6.58 -12.19 11.67
CA ILE A 120 -5.86 -12.43 12.91
C ILE A 120 -6.19 -13.83 13.40
N TYR A 121 -5.15 -14.63 13.54
CA TYR A 121 -5.21 -15.99 14.06
C TYR A 121 -5.11 -15.99 15.58
N ASN A 122 -5.88 -16.85 16.27
CA ASN A 122 -5.96 -16.96 17.73
C ASN A 122 -6.34 -15.64 18.42
N ALA A 123 -7.28 -14.90 17.87
CA ALA A 123 -7.70 -13.59 18.33
C ALA A 123 -8.96 -13.65 19.22
N GLU A 124 -9.15 -14.73 19.99
CA GLU A 124 -10.35 -14.91 20.81
C GLU A 124 -10.52 -13.74 21.79
N GLY A 125 -11.68 -13.08 21.75
CA GLY A 125 -11.99 -11.93 22.58
C GLY A 125 -11.41 -10.60 22.11
N LEU A 126 -10.78 -10.56 20.93
CA LEU A 126 -10.30 -9.33 20.33
C LEU A 126 -11.44 -8.66 19.55
N GLU A 127 -11.77 -7.43 19.91
CA GLU A 127 -12.85 -6.65 19.27
C GLU A 127 -12.30 -5.57 18.35
N VAL A 128 -11.17 -4.99 18.70
CA VAL A 128 -10.58 -3.83 18.03
C VAL A 128 -9.06 -3.98 17.92
N VAL A 129 -8.50 -3.54 16.82
CA VAL A 129 -7.05 -3.46 16.61
C VAL A 129 -6.66 -2.10 16.06
N ASN A 130 -5.45 -1.69 16.39
CA ASN A 130 -4.80 -0.55 15.75
C ASN A 130 -3.88 -1.06 14.63
N ILE A 131 -3.95 -0.42 13.47
CA ILE A 131 -3.15 -0.76 12.30
C ILE A 131 -2.41 0.49 11.83
N ARG A 132 -1.09 0.39 11.75
CA ARG A 132 -0.26 1.47 11.22
C ARG A 132 0.48 1.01 10.00
N GLY A 133 0.51 1.85 8.97
CA GLY A 133 1.16 1.51 7.72
C GLY A 133 1.28 2.67 6.75
N VAL A 134 1.74 2.37 5.56
CA VAL A 134 1.84 3.34 4.47
C VAL A 134 0.86 2.95 3.37
N PHE A 135 -0.16 3.77 3.19
CA PHE A 135 -1.23 3.51 2.23
C PHE A 135 -0.95 4.19 0.88
N GLU A 136 -1.41 3.56 -0.20
CA GLU A 136 -1.24 4.12 -1.56
C GLU A 136 -1.98 5.44 -1.70
N ASP A 137 -3.21 5.49 -1.21
CA ASP A 137 -4.02 6.70 -1.13
C ASP A 137 -4.23 7.10 0.32
N PRO A 138 -3.59 8.20 0.78
CA PRO A 138 -3.76 8.70 2.13
C PRO A 138 -5.19 9.11 2.49
N GLU A 139 -5.98 9.52 1.49
CA GLU A 139 -7.35 10.00 1.72
C GLU A 139 -8.30 8.85 2.14
N HIS A 140 -8.04 7.60 1.74
CA HIS A 140 -8.86 6.46 2.15
C HIS A 140 -8.77 6.15 3.65
N VAL A 141 -7.79 6.71 4.35
CA VAL A 141 -7.68 6.60 5.82
C VAL A 141 -8.81 7.36 6.51
N SER A 142 -9.40 8.39 5.86
CA SER A 142 -10.56 9.13 6.38
C SER A 142 -11.83 8.27 6.52
N GLU A 143 -11.88 7.09 5.92
CA GLU A 143 -12.98 6.14 6.07
C GLU A 143 -12.94 5.37 7.40
N PHE A 144 -11.87 5.56 8.18
CA PHE A 144 -11.64 4.96 9.48
C PHE A 144 -11.67 6.02 10.56
N ASP A 145 -12.24 5.64 11.68
CA ASP A 145 -12.34 6.50 12.86
C ASP A 145 -11.30 6.07 13.91
N ASP A 146 -10.82 7.03 14.65
CA ASP A 146 -10.05 6.74 15.85
C ASP A 146 -10.96 6.19 16.97
N CYS A 147 -10.38 5.88 18.15
CA CYS A 147 -11.17 5.32 19.25
C CYS A 147 -12.11 6.33 19.92
N ASP A 148 -11.97 7.61 19.63
CA ASP A 148 -12.81 8.69 20.14
C ASP A 148 -13.95 9.02 19.17
N GLY A 149 -13.93 8.42 17.96
CA GLY A 149 -14.93 8.60 16.92
C GLY A 149 -14.63 9.75 15.95
N ASP A 150 -13.44 10.30 16.03
CA ASP A 150 -12.94 11.28 15.05
C ASP A 150 -12.28 10.55 13.88
N GLY A 151 -12.37 11.13 12.68
CA GLY A 151 -11.75 10.54 11.49
C GLY A 151 -10.23 10.48 11.61
N CYS A 152 -9.65 9.33 11.27
CA CYS A 152 -8.19 9.13 11.33
C CYS A 152 -7.40 10.04 10.40
N TYR A 153 -8.03 10.61 9.39
CA TYR A 153 -7.40 11.54 8.45
C TYR A 153 -8.42 12.56 7.93
N ASP A 154 -8.03 13.82 7.97
CA ASP A 154 -8.75 14.94 7.38
C ASP A 154 -7.75 15.77 6.56
N GLU A 155 -8.04 15.96 5.27
CA GLU A 155 -7.18 16.68 4.32
C GLU A 155 -6.96 18.16 4.73
N ASP A 156 -7.93 18.76 5.41
CA ASP A 156 -7.86 20.16 5.84
C ASP A 156 -7.09 20.37 7.14
N VAL A 157 -6.95 19.34 7.96
CA VAL A 157 -6.34 19.40 9.30
C VAL A 157 -4.98 18.71 9.36
N HIS A 158 -4.85 17.56 8.67
CA HIS A 158 -3.66 16.74 8.72
C HIS A 158 -2.72 17.05 7.55
N GLU A 159 -1.43 17.11 7.86
CA GLU A 159 -0.42 17.22 6.82
C GLU A 159 -0.44 15.97 5.91
N PHE A 160 -0.31 16.21 4.61
CA PHE A 160 -0.20 15.11 3.66
C PHE A 160 1.06 14.27 3.97
N PRO A 161 0.95 12.94 4.11
CA PRO A 161 2.02 12.07 4.59
C PRO A 161 3.14 11.89 3.55
N ILE A 162 4.02 12.89 3.49
CA ILE A 162 5.17 12.98 2.61
C ILE A 162 6.37 13.56 3.36
N SER A 163 7.56 13.06 3.08
CA SER A 163 8.76 13.69 3.62
C SER A 163 9.17 14.92 2.79
N MET A 164 9.74 15.92 3.43
CA MET A 164 10.14 17.18 2.78
C MET A 164 11.16 16.99 1.65
N ASP A 165 12.02 16.00 1.76
CA ASP A 165 12.99 15.65 0.72
C ASP A 165 12.33 15.06 -0.55
N MET A 166 11.20 14.37 -0.40
CA MET A 166 10.43 13.87 -1.54
C MET A 166 9.67 14.96 -2.28
N LEU A 167 9.31 16.06 -1.62
CA LEU A 167 8.48 17.12 -2.20
C LEU A 167 9.12 17.72 -3.47
N SER A 168 10.43 18.01 -3.42
CA SER A 168 11.14 18.53 -4.57
C SER A 168 11.20 17.57 -5.75
N LEU A 169 11.34 16.28 -5.46
CA LEU A 169 11.38 15.21 -6.47
C LEU A 169 10.00 14.99 -7.12
N ILE A 170 8.93 15.07 -6.34
CA ILE A 170 7.56 14.97 -6.85
C ILE A 170 7.25 16.14 -7.76
N ASN A 171 7.54 17.37 -7.33
CA ASN A 171 7.35 18.56 -8.16
C ASN A 171 8.14 18.47 -9.47
N GLN A 172 9.38 18.02 -9.42
CA GLN A 172 10.19 17.81 -10.63
C GLN A 172 9.59 16.74 -11.55
N GLY A 173 9.09 15.65 -10.98
CA GLY A 173 8.45 14.58 -11.74
C GLY A 173 7.17 15.03 -12.44
N ILE A 174 6.32 15.77 -11.73
CA ILE A 174 5.07 16.34 -12.28
C ILE A 174 5.40 17.32 -13.42
N LEU A 175 6.30 18.27 -13.19
CA LEU A 175 6.69 19.27 -14.18
C LEU A 175 7.31 18.61 -15.43
N ALA A 176 8.17 17.61 -15.26
CA ALA A 176 8.77 16.90 -16.38
C ALA A 176 7.71 16.14 -17.20
N GLY A 177 6.75 15.49 -16.53
CA GLY A 177 5.64 14.80 -17.19
C GLY A 177 4.72 15.74 -17.96
N GLU A 178 4.32 16.86 -17.35
CA GLU A 178 3.45 17.86 -18.00
C GLU A 178 4.16 18.58 -19.15
N LEU A 179 5.44 18.94 -19.00
CA LEU A 179 6.23 19.53 -20.09
C LEU A 179 6.37 18.57 -21.27
N ALA A 180 6.55 17.28 -21.04
CA ALA A 180 6.60 16.28 -22.10
C ALA A 180 5.27 16.18 -22.85
N LEU A 181 4.14 16.27 -22.14
CA LEU A 181 2.81 16.29 -22.76
C LEU A 181 2.53 17.58 -23.54
N LEU A 182 2.96 18.73 -23.01
CA LEU A 182 2.75 20.03 -23.65
C LEU A 182 3.67 20.24 -24.86
N SER A 183 4.89 19.70 -24.80
CA SER A 183 5.86 19.86 -25.91
C SER A 183 5.48 19.07 -27.16
N GLY A 184 4.49 18.18 -27.07
CA GLY A 184 3.99 17.44 -28.23
C GLY A 184 5.05 16.60 -28.97
N SER A 185 6.24 16.48 -28.40
CA SER A 185 7.36 15.80 -29.02
C SER A 185 7.34 14.30 -28.78
N PHE A 186 6.22 13.68 -29.12
CA PHE A 186 6.34 12.35 -29.70
C PHE A 186 6.85 12.57 -31.13
N SER A 187 8.13 12.89 -31.25
CA SER A 187 8.77 12.85 -32.54
C SER A 187 8.81 11.39 -32.95
N ASP A 188 7.88 11.01 -33.80
CA ASP A 188 7.88 9.75 -34.50
C ASP A 188 9.00 9.78 -35.56
N THR A 189 10.20 10.14 -35.12
CA THR A 189 11.40 10.25 -35.93
C THR A 189 11.91 8.90 -36.44
N GLN A 190 11.36 7.81 -35.94
CA GLN A 190 11.69 6.49 -36.46
C GLN A 190 10.80 6.06 -37.61
N ASN A 191 9.58 6.52 -37.71
CA ASN A 191 8.66 6.12 -38.79
C ASN A 191 8.88 6.92 -40.07
N ASP A 192 9.25 8.19 -39.97
CA ASP A 192 9.51 9.05 -41.14
C ASP A 192 10.78 8.66 -41.90
N ARG A 193 11.76 8.04 -41.25
CA ARG A 193 13.00 7.60 -41.93
C ARG A 193 12.82 6.36 -42.83
N GLN A 194 11.78 5.57 -42.61
CA GLN A 194 11.50 4.38 -43.42
C GLN A 194 10.63 4.66 -44.66
N GLN A 195 10.03 5.86 -44.76
CA GLN A 195 9.12 6.22 -45.84
C GLN A 195 9.66 7.33 -46.78
N ASP A 196 10.91 7.74 -46.62
CA ASP A 196 11.49 8.74 -47.50
C ASP A 196 11.78 8.09 -48.90
N PRO A 197 11.01 8.45 -49.94
CA PRO A 197 11.17 7.86 -51.31
C PRO A 197 12.49 8.23 -51.98
N GLN A 198 13.31 9.05 -51.37
CA GLN A 198 14.64 9.39 -51.92
C GLN A 198 15.70 8.32 -51.65
N THR A 199 15.48 7.43 -50.66
CA THR A 199 16.42 6.34 -50.36
C THR A 199 16.36 5.20 -51.41
N ILE A 200 15.28 5.12 -52.19
CA ILE A 200 15.08 4.03 -53.21
C ILE A 200 15.77 4.33 -54.54
N LYS A 201 16.15 5.59 -54.79
CA LYS A 201 16.79 5.96 -56.07
C LYS A 201 18.31 5.70 -56.15
N GLY A 202 18.93 5.34 -55.02
CA GLY A 202 20.37 5.07 -54.95
C GLY A 202 20.81 3.63 -55.26
N ALA A 203 19.88 2.67 -55.27
CA ALA A 203 20.22 1.25 -55.40
C ALA A 203 20.05 0.65 -56.83
N ALA A 204 19.73 1.48 -57.83
CA ALA A 204 19.48 0.99 -59.20
C ALA A 204 20.55 1.41 -60.20
N LYS A 205 21.80 1.66 -59.79
CA LYS A 205 22.96 1.84 -60.70
C LYS A 205 24.21 1.26 -60.05
N GLN A 206 24.37 -0.03 -60.16
CA GLN A 206 25.64 -0.75 -60.35
C GLN A 206 25.34 -2.07 -61.04
#